data_1d53e8449b2a685023a07e5511c2768c
#
_entry.id   1d53e8449b2a685023a07e5511c2768c
#
_cell.length_a   1.000
_cell.length_b   1.000
_cell.length_c   1.000
_cell.angle_alpha   90.00
_cell.angle_beta   90.00
_cell.angle_gamma   90.00
#
_symmetry.space_group_name_H-M   'P 1'
#
loop_
_entity.id
_entity.type
_entity.pdbx_description
1 polymer ?
#
loop_
_entity_poly.entity_id
_entity_poly.type
_entity_poly.pdbx_seq_one_letter_code
_entity_poly.pdbx_strand_id
1 'polypeptide(L)'
;RSTLFPYTTLFRSPAGANASLDVRGGGPAVRETELLKPENLVEKIHGVMLSGGSAYGLAAGQGAMHFLEERGKGFDVGVGVVPIVCGASLFDLIVGNPKIRPDEKMGYEACVNALENQGKSIKEGNVGAGTGACCGKFKGAERAMKSGLGIYACQLGNIKVGAVAAVNCLGNIYDPRKGKYIAGLLNESKSEIISTRRTMYEELEIDRNLPAGDRKSVV
;
A
#
# COMPACT_ATOMS: atom_id res chain seq x y z
N ARG A 1 -8.78 -21.09 -11.42
CA ARG A 1 -8.93 -20.82 -9.96
C ARG A 1 -7.54 -20.69 -9.37
N SER A 2 -6.96 -19.50 -9.50
CA SER A 2 -5.72 -19.18 -8.81
C SER A 2 -6.09 -18.86 -7.36
N THR A 3 -5.69 -19.70 -6.45
CA THR A 3 -5.55 -19.39 -5.02
C THR A 3 -4.49 -18.31 -4.90
N LEU A 4 -4.88 -17.08 -5.12
CA LEU A 4 -4.05 -15.91 -4.92
C LEU A 4 -4.09 -15.56 -3.43
N PHE A 5 -3.15 -16.09 -2.68
CA PHE A 5 -2.71 -15.59 -1.39
C PHE A 5 -1.71 -14.46 -1.61
N PRO A 6 -1.55 -13.58 -0.71
CA PRO A 6 -2.46 -12.76 0.07
C PRO A 6 -2.29 -11.26 -0.27
N TYR A 7 -3.29 -10.49 -0.07
CA TYR A 7 -3.34 -9.03 -0.15
C TYR A 7 -2.42 -8.28 0.84
N THR A 8 -1.31 -8.90 1.27
CA THR A 8 -0.50 -8.42 2.38
C THR A 8 0.98 -8.63 2.11
N THR A 9 1.79 -7.60 2.39
CA THR A 9 3.26 -7.63 2.26
C THR A 9 3.88 -7.18 3.57
N LEU A 10 4.81 -7.97 4.11
CA LEU A 10 5.47 -7.69 5.38
C LEU A 10 6.96 -7.44 5.18
N PHE A 11 7.44 -6.37 5.81
CA PHE A 11 8.86 -6.16 6.14
C PHE A 11 9.05 -6.37 7.62
N ARG A 12 9.99 -7.20 8.02
CA ARG A 12 10.25 -7.51 9.42
C ARG A 12 11.68 -7.21 9.82
N SER A 13 11.83 -6.71 11.03
CA SER A 13 13.11 -6.58 11.72
C SER A 13 13.01 -7.25 13.10
N PRO A 14 13.41 -8.54 13.22
CA PRO A 14 13.25 -9.27 14.48
C PRO A 14 14.03 -8.66 15.66
N ALA A 15 15.08 -7.89 15.38
CA ALA A 15 15.85 -7.15 16.38
C ALA A 15 15.33 -5.73 16.61
N GLY A 16 14.23 -5.37 15.92
CA GLY A 16 13.73 -4.01 15.84
C GLY A 16 14.56 -3.12 14.89
N ALA A 17 13.93 -2.09 14.37
CA ALA A 17 14.57 -1.07 13.53
C ALA A 17 13.99 0.30 13.87
N ASN A 18 14.82 1.33 13.78
CA ASN A 18 14.34 2.70 13.87
C ASN A 18 13.50 3.01 12.63
N ALA A 19 12.44 3.76 12.82
CA ALA A 19 11.52 4.11 11.75
C ALA A 19 11.07 5.57 11.85
N SER A 20 10.72 6.13 10.72
CA SER A 20 10.03 7.41 10.63
C SER A 20 8.93 7.33 9.57
N LEU A 21 8.02 8.28 9.58
CA LEU A 21 6.84 8.26 8.74
C LEU A 21 6.54 9.66 8.20
N ASP A 22 6.11 9.70 6.95
CA ASP A 22 5.46 10.85 6.35
C ASP A 22 4.09 10.41 5.82
N VAL A 23 3.00 10.98 6.35
CA VAL A 23 1.61 10.68 5.94
C VAL A 23 1.05 11.88 5.18
N ARG A 24 0.64 11.63 3.94
CA ARG A 24 0.04 12.66 3.08
C ARG A 24 -1.30 12.22 2.55
N GLY A 25 -2.15 13.20 2.25
CA GLY A 25 -3.49 12.98 1.73
C GLY A 25 -4.58 12.99 2.79
N GLY A 26 -5.84 13.05 2.35
CA GLY A 26 -7.00 13.28 3.21
C GLY A 26 -7.64 12.02 3.83
N GLY A 27 -7.21 10.81 3.42
CA GLY A 27 -7.84 9.56 3.87
C GLY A 27 -6.81 8.46 4.20
N PRO A 28 -5.88 8.69 5.15
CA PRO A 28 -4.89 7.67 5.49
C PRO A 28 -5.56 6.50 6.25
N ALA A 29 -5.28 5.27 5.80
CA ALA A 29 -5.59 4.04 6.52
C ALA A 29 -4.26 3.48 7.05
N VAL A 30 -3.90 3.83 8.28
CA VAL A 30 -2.59 3.54 8.88
C VAL A 30 -2.73 2.90 10.27
N ARG A 31 -1.70 2.19 10.71
CA ARG A 31 -1.59 1.51 12.00
C ARG A 31 -0.29 1.92 12.69
N GLU A 32 -0.36 2.23 13.99
CA GLU A 32 0.77 2.54 14.88
C GLU A 32 1.69 3.68 14.38
N THR A 33 1.12 4.65 13.67
CA THR A 33 1.89 5.74 13.07
C THR A 33 2.24 6.84 14.07
N GLU A 34 1.38 7.09 15.05
CA GLU A 34 1.65 8.08 16.10
C GLU A 34 2.86 7.70 16.96
N LEU A 35 3.10 6.40 17.11
CA LEU A 35 4.24 5.86 17.85
C LEU A 35 5.61 6.28 17.26
N LEU A 36 5.64 6.61 15.96
CA LEU A 36 6.88 6.97 15.25
C LEU A 36 7.33 8.42 15.48
N LYS A 37 6.60 9.18 16.27
CA LYS A 37 7.01 10.54 16.65
C LYS A 37 8.20 10.50 17.60
N PRO A 38 9.19 11.39 17.44
CA PRO A 38 10.44 11.37 18.21
C PRO A 38 10.27 11.46 19.73
N GLU A 39 9.16 12.04 20.20
CA GLU A 39 8.85 12.19 21.62
C GLU A 39 8.30 10.93 22.29
N ASN A 40 8.04 9.87 21.51
CA ASN A 40 7.47 8.63 22.05
C ASN A 40 8.54 7.68 22.61
N LEU A 41 8.13 6.89 23.61
CA LEU A 41 9.02 5.99 24.36
C LEU A 41 9.59 4.86 23.52
N VAL A 42 8.83 4.38 22.53
CA VAL A 42 9.20 3.21 21.73
C VAL A 42 10.03 3.63 20.52
N GLU A 43 11.31 3.31 20.55
CA GLU A 43 12.26 3.71 19.50
C GLU A 43 12.31 2.77 18.29
N LYS A 44 11.81 1.53 18.44
CA LYS A 44 11.97 0.48 17.42
C LYS A 44 10.66 -0.17 17.05
N ILE A 45 10.48 -0.38 15.75
CA ILE A 45 9.41 -1.20 15.19
C ILE A 45 9.93 -2.59 14.83
N HIS A 46 9.05 -3.58 14.77
CA HIS A 46 9.38 -4.96 14.48
C HIS A 46 8.87 -5.42 13.10
N GLY A 47 7.94 -4.67 12.51
CA GLY A 47 7.42 -4.93 11.18
C GLY A 47 6.72 -3.75 10.56
N VAL A 48 6.66 -3.75 9.23
CA VAL A 48 5.82 -2.86 8.42
C VAL A 48 4.91 -3.71 7.55
N MET A 49 3.60 -3.53 7.70
CA MET A 49 2.59 -4.27 6.96
C MET A 49 1.95 -3.38 5.90
N LEU A 50 2.05 -3.78 4.64
CA LEU A 50 1.29 -3.18 3.55
C LEU A 50 0.15 -4.12 3.15
N SER A 51 -1.07 -3.62 3.02
CA SER A 51 -2.24 -4.42 2.69
C SER A 51 -3.18 -3.71 1.71
N GLY A 52 -4.08 -4.45 1.09
CA GLY A 52 -5.29 -3.92 0.47
C GLY A 52 -6.46 -3.90 1.45
N GLY A 53 -7.68 -3.75 0.96
CA GLY A 53 -8.91 -3.85 1.75
C GLY A 53 -9.31 -2.57 2.50
N SER A 54 -8.68 -1.42 2.19
CA SER A 54 -8.93 -0.16 2.89
C SER A 54 -8.67 -0.30 4.40
N ALA A 55 -9.37 0.43 5.25
CA ALA A 55 -9.21 0.34 6.70
C ALA A 55 -9.40 -1.08 7.27
N TYR A 56 -10.22 -1.91 6.63
CA TYR A 56 -10.39 -3.31 7.04
C TYR A 56 -9.09 -4.11 6.96
N GLY A 57 -8.24 -3.83 5.96
CA GLY A 57 -6.99 -4.53 5.76
C GLY A 57 -5.94 -4.29 6.86
N LEU A 58 -6.15 -3.28 7.71
CA LEU A 58 -5.30 -3.04 8.89
C LEU A 58 -5.33 -4.21 9.88
N ALA A 59 -6.38 -5.06 9.84
CA ALA A 59 -6.47 -6.27 10.65
C ALA A 59 -5.32 -7.26 10.40
N ALA A 60 -4.72 -7.24 9.20
CA ALA A 60 -3.55 -8.07 8.88
C ALA A 60 -2.34 -7.79 9.82
N GLY A 61 -2.22 -6.57 10.32
CA GLY A 61 -1.18 -6.21 11.30
C GLY A 61 -1.27 -7.02 12.59
N GLN A 62 -2.47 -7.45 13.00
CA GLN A 62 -2.64 -8.29 14.20
C GLN A 62 -2.04 -9.68 13.99
N GLY A 63 -2.21 -10.27 12.82
CA GLY A 63 -1.59 -11.56 12.50
C GLY A 63 -0.05 -11.50 12.51
N ALA A 64 0.51 -10.37 12.06
CA ALA A 64 1.95 -10.15 12.17
C ALA A 64 2.41 -10.02 13.63
N MET A 65 1.62 -9.39 14.49
CA MET A 65 1.91 -9.33 15.93
C MET A 65 1.93 -10.73 16.54
N HIS A 66 0.93 -11.56 16.32
CA HIS A 66 0.89 -12.94 16.82
C HIS A 66 2.10 -13.75 16.35
N PHE A 67 2.44 -13.66 15.05
CA PHE A 67 3.62 -14.35 14.51
C PHE A 67 4.93 -13.94 15.20
N LEU A 68 5.09 -12.66 15.52
CA LEU A 68 6.28 -12.14 16.18
C LEU A 68 6.31 -12.48 17.68
N GLU A 69 5.16 -12.37 18.36
CA GLU A 69 5.01 -12.69 19.78
C GLU A 69 5.37 -14.15 20.07
N GLU A 70 4.85 -15.10 19.29
CA GLU A 70 5.21 -16.54 19.40
C GLU A 70 6.72 -16.80 19.30
N ARG A 71 7.47 -15.85 18.74
CA ARG A 71 8.93 -15.92 18.57
C ARG A 71 9.69 -15.03 19.54
N GLY A 72 8.98 -14.50 20.54
CA GLY A 72 9.56 -13.61 21.54
C GLY A 72 10.13 -12.31 20.96
N LYS A 73 9.54 -11.80 19.87
CA LYS A 73 9.98 -10.58 19.18
C LYS A 73 9.01 -9.44 19.42
N GLY A 74 9.44 -8.41 20.12
CA GLY A 74 8.60 -7.27 20.47
C GLY A 74 9.33 -6.33 21.44
N PHE A 75 8.64 -5.30 21.85
CA PHE A 75 9.05 -4.42 22.94
C PHE A 75 8.76 -5.15 24.26
N ASP A 76 9.78 -5.28 25.11
CA ASP A 76 9.65 -5.95 26.40
C ASP A 76 8.87 -5.07 27.39
N VAL A 77 7.80 -5.61 27.92
CA VAL A 77 6.95 -4.94 28.92
C VAL A 77 7.03 -5.63 30.31
N GLY A 78 8.03 -6.49 30.52
CA GLY A 78 8.29 -7.20 31.78
C GLY A 78 7.43 -8.44 32.02
N VAL A 79 6.24 -8.51 31.45
CA VAL A 79 5.31 -9.66 31.51
C VAL A 79 5.20 -10.39 30.18
N GLY A 80 5.92 -9.93 29.17
CA GLY A 80 5.93 -10.45 27.81
C GLY A 80 6.48 -9.44 26.83
N VAL A 81 6.29 -9.72 25.55
CA VAL A 81 6.71 -8.81 24.47
C VAL A 81 5.50 -8.30 23.69
N VAL A 82 5.55 -7.03 23.29
CA VAL A 82 4.55 -6.40 22.43
C VAL A 82 5.21 -6.08 21.08
N PRO A 83 4.92 -6.84 20.02
CA PRO A 83 5.42 -6.55 18.69
C PRO A 83 4.86 -5.23 18.17
N ILE A 84 5.73 -4.31 17.76
CA ILE A 84 5.31 -3.05 17.15
C ILE A 84 5.28 -3.24 15.64
N VAL A 85 4.06 -3.31 15.09
CA VAL A 85 3.82 -3.49 13.66
C VAL A 85 3.10 -2.27 13.11
N CYS A 86 3.86 -1.41 12.43
CA CYS A 86 3.30 -0.28 11.68
C CYS A 86 2.70 -0.77 10.36
N GLY A 87 1.75 -0.04 9.81
CA GLY A 87 1.15 -0.47 8.56
C GLY A 87 0.38 0.60 7.83
N ALA A 88 0.14 0.32 6.56
CA ALA A 88 -0.74 1.11 5.70
C ALA A 88 -1.56 0.20 4.79
N SER A 89 -2.81 0.61 4.52
CA SER A 89 -3.73 -0.14 3.69
C SER A 89 -4.22 0.68 2.50
N LEU A 90 -4.22 0.06 1.32
CA LEU A 90 -4.71 0.66 0.09
C LEU A 90 -6.23 0.54 -0.02
N PHE A 91 -6.89 1.56 -0.56
CA PHE A 91 -8.28 1.45 -1.00
C PHE A 91 -8.34 0.73 -2.36
N ASP A 92 -8.69 -0.54 -2.36
CA ASP A 92 -8.81 -1.40 -3.54
C ASP A 92 -10.13 -2.19 -3.57
N LEU A 93 -11.11 -1.83 -2.75
CA LEU A 93 -12.42 -2.50 -2.65
C LEU A 93 -13.23 -2.48 -3.94
N ILE A 94 -12.86 -1.65 -4.90
CA ILE A 94 -13.45 -1.58 -6.24
C ILE A 94 -12.99 -2.71 -7.16
N VAL A 95 -12.02 -3.52 -6.74
CA VAL A 95 -11.43 -4.61 -7.54
C VAL A 95 -11.89 -5.95 -6.98
N GLY A 96 -12.57 -6.74 -7.80
CA GLY A 96 -13.04 -8.06 -7.40
C GLY A 96 -14.19 -8.01 -6.40
N ASN A 97 -14.10 -8.79 -5.33
CA ASN A 97 -15.15 -8.87 -4.32
C ASN A 97 -14.78 -8.03 -3.08
N PRO A 98 -15.50 -6.94 -2.77
CA PRO A 98 -15.20 -6.06 -1.65
C PRO A 98 -15.38 -6.71 -0.26
N LYS A 99 -15.98 -7.89 -0.19
CA LYS A 99 -16.10 -8.66 1.05
C LYS A 99 -14.90 -9.55 1.34
N ILE A 100 -14.01 -9.78 0.35
CA ILE A 100 -12.76 -10.51 0.53
C ILE A 100 -11.67 -9.49 0.83
N ARG A 101 -11.22 -9.45 2.06
CA ARG A 101 -10.28 -8.43 2.58
C ARG A 101 -9.20 -9.10 3.40
N PRO A 102 -8.01 -8.50 3.48
CA PRO A 102 -6.96 -8.98 4.37
C PRO A 102 -7.46 -9.03 5.82
N ASP A 103 -7.21 -10.16 6.46
CA ASP A 103 -7.52 -10.44 7.84
C ASP A 103 -6.26 -10.81 8.64
N GLU A 104 -6.45 -11.15 9.90
CA GLU A 104 -5.39 -11.57 10.81
C GLU A 104 -4.67 -12.84 10.31
N LYS A 105 -5.42 -13.83 9.83
CA LYS A 105 -4.86 -15.07 9.28
C LYS A 105 -3.95 -14.79 8.09
N MET A 106 -4.39 -13.95 7.16
CA MET A 106 -3.59 -13.54 6.01
C MET A 106 -2.33 -12.76 6.43
N GLY A 107 -2.41 -11.96 7.49
CA GLY A 107 -1.26 -11.28 8.07
C GLY A 107 -0.23 -12.23 8.65
N TYR A 108 -0.67 -13.24 9.38
CA TYR A 108 0.20 -14.31 9.90
C TYR A 108 0.87 -15.11 8.77
N GLU A 109 0.08 -15.54 7.78
CA GLU A 109 0.58 -16.29 6.61
C GLU A 109 1.59 -15.49 5.79
N ALA A 110 1.42 -14.17 5.69
CA ALA A 110 2.41 -13.30 5.04
C ALA A 110 3.76 -13.31 5.77
N CYS A 111 3.75 -13.39 7.09
CA CYS A 111 4.96 -13.53 7.92
C CYS A 111 5.65 -14.88 7.71
N VAL A 112 4.88 -15.97 7.70
CA VAL A 112 5.38 -17.31 7.40
C VAL A 112 6.03 -17.34 6.01
N ASN A 113 5.32 -16.81 5.00
CA ASN A 113 5.80 -16.76 3.63
C ASN A 113 7.11 -15.95 3.51
N ALA A 114 7.19 -14.80 4.18
CA ALA A 114 8.40 -13.97 4.20
C ALA A 114 9.60 -14.70 4.86
N LEU A 115 9.35 -15.56 5.85
CA LEU A 115 10.39 -16.36 6.49
C LEU A 115 10.89 -17.49 5.58
N GLU A 116 9.97 -18.25 4.98
CA GLU A 116 10.27 -19.41 4.14
C GLU A 116 10.94 -19.02 2.82
N ASN A 117 10.68 -17.81 2.34
CA ASN A 117 11.24 -17.28 1.10
C ASN A 117 12.42 -16.32 1.32
N GLN A 118 12.98 -16.28 2.52
CA GLN A 118 14.16 -15.46 2.81
C GLN A 118 15.34 -15.84 1.90
N GLY A 119 15.90 -14.84 1.21
CA GLY A 119 16.99 -15.05 0.24
C GLY A 119 16.55 -15.51 -1.15
N LYS A 120 15.25 -15.72 -1.40
CA LYS A 120 14.71 -16.01 -2.71
C LYS A 120 14.22 -14.74 -3.41
N SER A 121 14.00 -14.84 -4.73
CA SER A 121 13.41 -13.73 -5.50
C SER A 121 12.02 -13.38 -4.96
N ILE A 122 11.81 -12.09 -4.68
CA ILE A 122 10.53 -11.57 -4.20
C ILE A 122 9.62 -11.37 -5.42
N LYS A 123 8.37 -11.80 -5.29
CA LYS A 123 7.36 -11.61 -6.34
C LYS A 123 6.88 -10.15 -6.38
N GLU A 124 6.72 -9.63 -7.59
CA GLU A 124 6.21 -8.29 -7.88
C GLU A 124 4.89 -8.35 -8.67
N GLY A 125 4.29 -7.18 -8.89
CA GLY A 125 3.05 -7.06 -9.64
C GLY A 125 1.80 -7.30 -8.80
N ASN A 126 0.89 -8.14 -9.30
CA ASN A 126 -0.42 -8.42 -8.67
C ASN A 126 -0.31 -9.40 -7.49
N VAL A 127 0.57 -9.12 -6.55
CA VAL A 127 0.81 -9.94 -5.36
C VAL A 127 0.80 -9.08 -4.10
N GLY A 128 0.51 -9.67 -2.96
CA GLY A 128 0.48 -8.98 -1.68
C GLY A 128 -0.42 -7.73 -1.73
N ALA A 129 0.04 -6.61 -1.21
CA ALA A 129 -0.67 -5.34 -1.27
C ALA A 129 -0.95 -4.83 -2.71
N GLY A 130 -0.23 -5.35 -3.71
CA GLY A 130 -0.45 -5.02 -5.13
C GLY A 130 -1.63 -5.74 -5.78
N THR A 131 -2.24 -6.74 -5.13
CA THR A 131 -3.27 -7.59 -5.73
C THR A 131 -4.49 -6.82 -6.23
N GLY A 132 -5.01 -5.88 -5.44
CA GLY A 132 -6.13 -5.02 -5.80
C GLY A 132 -5.71 -3.64 -6.33
N ALA A 133 -4.42 -3.31 -6.31
CA ALA A 133 -3.92 -2.00 -6.65
C ALA A 133 -4.20 -1.61 -8.11
N CYS A 134 -4.63 -0.36 -8.31
CA CYS A 134 -4.93 0.23 -9.62
C CYS A 134 -4.44 1.67 -9.71
N CYS A 135 -4.24 2.17 -10.91
CA CYS A 135 -3.91 3.56 -11.20
C CYS A 135 -4.85 4.16 -12.25
N GLY A 136 -4.89 5.48 -12.34
CA GLY A 136 -5.77 6.16 -13.32
C GLY A 136 -7.26 6.07 -13.01
N LYS A 137 -7.64 6.11 -11.74
CA LYS A 137 -9.01 5.87 -11.26
C LYS A 137 -9.95 7.08 -11.35
N PHE A 138 -9.46 8.21 -11.84
CA PHE A 138 -10.21 9.48 -11.81
C PHE A 138 -11.59 9.39 -12.51
N LYS A 139 -11.70 8.61 -13.57
CA LYS A 139 -12.95 8.37 -14.30
C LYS A 139 -13.63 7.03 -13.96
N GLY A 140 -13.34 6.50 -12.76
CA GLY A 140 -13.91 5.23 -12.31
C GLY A 140 -13.03 4.01 -12.58
N ALA A 141 -13.48 2.87 -12.04
CA ALA A 141 -12.71 1.62 -12.09
C ALA A 141 -12.61 1.05 -13.51
N GLU A 142 -13.61 1.29 -14.35
CA GLU A 142 -13.70 0.76 -15.72
C GLU A 142 -12.64 1.36 -16.66
N ARG A 143 -12.12 2.55 -16.32
CA ARG A 143 -11.06 3.23 -17.08
C ARG A 143 -9.70 3.20 -16.37
N ALA A 144 -9.62 2.53 -15.23
CA ALA A 144 -8.40 2.34 -14.49
C ALA A 144 -7.56 1.19 -15.06
N MET A 145 -6.25 1.27 -14.89
CA MET A 145 -5.34 0.18 -15.19
C MET A 145 -4.93 -0.54 -13.90
N LYS A 146 -4.72 -1.85 -13.99
CA LYS A 146 -4.05 -2.60 -12.91
C LYS A 146 -2.63 -2.08 -12.72
N SER A 147 -2.26 -1.95 -11.47
CA SER A 147 -0.89 -1.68 -11.06
C SER A 147 -0.40 -2.81 -10.16
N GLY A 148 0.43 -2.55 -9.16
CA GLY A 148 0.93 -3.65 -8.35
C GLY A 148 1.93 -3.24 -7.29
N LEU A 149 2.61 -4.25 -6.79
CA LEU A 149 3.76 -4.15 -5.89
C LEU A 149 5.04 -4.09 -6.72
N GLY A 150 5.89 -3.13 -6.46
CA GLY A 150 7.23 -3.03 -7.02
C GLY A 150 8.28 -3.03 -5.91
N ILE A 151 9.43 -3.64 -6.19
CA ILE A 151 10.53 -3.78 -5.25
C ILE A 151 11.83 -3.45 -5.96
N TYR A 152 12.67 -2.67 -5.30
CA TYR A 152 14.03 -2.40 -5.80
C TYR A 152 15.00 -2.35 -4.64
N ALA A 153 16.18 -2.91 -4.84
CA ALA A 153 17.27 -2.83 -3.88
C ALA A 153 18.61 -2.59 -4.58
N CYS A 154 19.47 -1.83 -3.94
CA CYS A 154 20.83 -1.62 -4.39
C CYS A 154 21.80 -1.63 -3.21
N GLN A 155 23.07 -1.84 -3.52
CA GLN A 155 24.15 -1.80 -2.55
C GLN A 155 25.26 -0.89 -3.06
N LEU A 156 25.75 0.00 -2.19
CA LEU A 156 26.91 0.84 -2.44
C LEU A 156 27.87 0.67 -1.25
N GLY A 157 28.96 -0.01 -1.48
CA GLY A 157 29.88 -0.40 -0.40
C GLY A 157 29.16 -1.23 0.66
N ASN A 158 29.16 -0.78 1.90
CA ASN A 158 28.48 -1.44 3.02
C ASN A 158 27.03 -0.99 3.22
N ILE A 159 26.57 0.01 2.44
CA ILE A 159 25.22 0.55 2.55
C ILE A 159 24.29 -0.24 1.62
N LYS A 160 23.22 -0.76 2.18
CA LYS A 160 22.14 -1.40 1.42
C LYS A 160 20.89 -0.54 1.51
N VAL A 161 20.28 -0.24 0.37
CA VAL A 161 19.04 0.52 0.29
C VAL A 161 18.01 -0.33 -0.43
N GLY A 162 16.82 -0.45 0.16
CA GLY A 162 15.69 -1.13 -0.44
C GLY A 162 14.47 -0.22 -0.46
N ALA A 163 13.65 -0.37 -1.48
CA ALA A 163 12.36 0.29 -1.59
C ALA A 163 11.28 -0.72 -1.98
N VAL A 164 10.10 -0.55 -1.40
CA VAL A 164 8.91 -1.31 -1.78
C VAL A 164 7.77 -0.33 -1.96
N ALA A 165 7.05 -0.46 -3.05
CA ALA A 165 5.94 0.39 -3.38
C ALA A 165 4.72 -0.44 -3.78
N ALA A 166 3.62 -0.29 -3.03
CA ALA A 166 2.30 -0.73 -3.47
C ALA A 166 1.61 0.47 -4.12
N VAL A 167 1.43 0.42 -5.43
CA VAL A 167 1.04 1.59 -6.23
C VAL A 167 -0.46 1.57 -6.46
N ASN A 168 -1.21 2.51 -5.84
CA ASN A 168 -2.67 2.62 -5.94
C ASN A 168 -3.11 4.07 -6.17
N CYS A 169 -2.50 4.74 -7.13
CA CYS A 169 -2.69 6.17 -7.37
C CYS A 169 -3.99 6.50 -8.12
N LEU A 170 -4.53 7.71 -7.87
CA LEU A 170 -5.63 8.28 -8.64
C LEU A 170 -5.19 8.63 -10.06
N GLY A 171 -3.97 9.14 -10.20
CA GLY A 171 -3.39 9.61 -11.45
C GLY A 171 -2.61 8.56 -12.23
N ASN A 172 -1.75 9.05 -13.11
CA ASN A 172 -0.91 8.25 -13.99
C ASN A 172 0.44 7.92 -13.36
N ILE A 173 1.05 6.84 -13.82
CA ILE A 173 2.44 6.48 -13.57
C ILE A 173 3.27 6.96 -14.76
N TYR A 174 4.22 7.84 -14.49
CA TYR A 174 5.08 8.45 -15.49
C TYR A 174 6.50 7.91 -15.39
N ASP A 175 7.06 7.49 -16.51
CA ASP A 175 8.48 7.11 -16.62
C ASP A 175 9.29 8.32 -17.12
N PRO A 176 10.07 8.97 -16.25
CA PRO A 176 10.85 10.13 -16.65
C PRO A 176 11.97 9.82 -17.64
N ARG A 177 12.47 8.58 -17.67
CA ARG A 177 13.52 8.15 -18.60
C ARG A 177 12.98 8.00 -20.02
N LYS A 178 11.73 7.55 -20.14
CA LYS A 178 11.06 7.36 -21.42
C LYS A 178 10.21 8.57 -21.84
N GLY A 179 10.02 9.54 -20.95
CA GLY A 179 9.20 10.72 -21.21
C GLY A 179 7.72 10.41 -21.44
N LYS A 180 7.19 9.31 -20.90
CA LYS A 180 5.82 8.87 -21.19
C LYS A 180 5.12 8.21 -19.99
N TYR A 181 3.80 8.20 -20.04
CA TYR A 181 2.99 7.40 -19.12
C TYR A 181 3.16 5.90 -19.44
N ILE A 182 3.34 5.09 -18.40
CA ILE A 182 3.43 3.63 -18.51
C ILE A 182 2.17 2.93 -18.02
N ALA A 183 1.39 3.60 -17.17
CA ALA A 183 0.07 3.17 -16.76
C ALA A 183 -0.75 4.38 -16.27
N GLY A 184 -2.07 4.27 -16.26
CA GLY A 184 -2.91 5.36 -15.78
C GLY A 184 -4.34 5.33 -16.31
N LEU A 185 -4.92 6.51 -16.45
CA LEU A 185 -6.28 6.68 -16.95
C LEU A 185 -6.36 6.34 -18.45
N LEU A 186 -7.26 5.44 -18.79
CA LEU A 186 -7.54 5.09 -20.18
C LEU A 186 -8.58 6.06 -20.80
N ASN A 187 -8.47 6.27 -22.11
CA ASN A 187 -9.51 6.93 -22.89
C ASN A 187 -10.81 6.08 -22.92
N GLU A 188 -11.87 6.55 -23.51
CA GLU A 188 -13.19 5.85 -23.56
C GLU A 188 -13.10 4.50 -24.28
N SER A 189 -12.33 4.44 -25.36
CA SER A 189 -12.11 3.19 -26.11
C SER A 189 -11.11 2.24 -25.43
N LYS A 190 -10.48 2.63 -24.33
CA LYS A 190 -9.45 1.89 -23.58
C LYS A 190 -8.21 1.54 -24.41
N SER A 191 -7.98 2.26 -25.49
CA SER A 191 -6.85 2.03 -26.40
C SER A 191 -5.59 2.82 -26.03
N GLU A 192 -5.73 3.91 -25.26
CA GLU A 192 -4.64 4.82 -24.96
C GLU A 192 -4.68 5.31 -23.51
N ILE A 193 -3.50 5.62 -22.97
CA ILE A 193 -3.36 6.28 -21.66
C ILE A 193 -3.44 7.79 -21.88
N ILE A 194 -4.43 8.42 -21.27
CA ILE A 194 -4.62 9.88 -21.30
C ILE A 194 -4.14 10.50 -19.99
N SER A 195 -3.86 11.82 -20.01
CA SER A 195 -3.41 12.55 -18.84
C SER A 195 -4.54 12.79 -17.84
N THR A 196 -4.52 12.14 -16.69
CA THR A 196 -5.45 12.41 -15.59
C THR A 196 -5.46 13.89 -15.22
N ARG A 197 -4.27 14.53 -15.13
CA ARG A 197 -4.16 15.95 -14.78
C ARG A 197 -4.89 16.85 -15.78
N ARG A 198 -4.72 16.60 -17.08
CA ARG A 198 -5.41 17.37 -18.12
C ARG A 198 -6.92 17.17 -18.05
N THR A 199 -7.37 15.93 -17.91
CA THR A 199 -8.80 15.60 -17.74
C THR A 199 -9.42 16.29 -16.52
N MET A 200 -8.69 16.35 -15.40
CA MET A 200 -9.15 17.08 -14.20
C MET A 200 -9.30 18.58 -14.48
N TYR A 201 -8.37 19.20 -15.18
CA TYR A 201 -8.48 20.62 -15.51
C TYR A 201 -9.66 20.90 -16.45
N GLU A 202 -9.83 20.09 -17.49
CA GLU A 202 -10.95 20.19 -18.42
C GLU A 202 -12.31 20.10 -17.68
N GLU A 203 -12.45 19.22 -16.70
CA GLU A 203 -13.66 19.12 -15.87
C GLU A 203 -13.86 20.30 -14.92
N LEU A 204 -12.79 20.80 -14.32
CA LEU A 204 -12.87 22.00 -13.48
C LEU A 204 -13.25 23.25 -14.27
N GLU A 205 -12.81 23.38 -15.52
CA GLU A 205 -13.22 24.47 -16.42
C GLU A 205 -14.71 24.36 -16.78
N ILE A 206 -15.21 23.15 -17.04
CA ILE A 206 -16.64 22.91 -17.29
C ILE A 206 -17.46 23.28 -16.04
N ASP A 207 -17.02 22.85 -14.86
CA ASP A 207 -17.73 23.09 -13.60
C ASP A 207 -17.75 24.59 -13.21
N ARG A 208 -16.72 25.36 -13.58
CA ARG A 208 -16.71 26.82 -13.38
C ARG A 208 -17.72 27.55 -14.25
N ASN A 209 -18.07 26.99 -15.40
CA ASN A 209 -19.02 27.56 -16.35
C ASN A 209 -20.47 27.16 -16.06
N LEU A 210 -20.72 26.27 -15.08
CA LEU A 210 -22.06 25.91 -14.67
C LEU A 210 -22.68 26.99 -13.78
N PRO A 211 -24.00 27.26 -13.90
CA PRO A 211 -24.72 28.13 -12.96
C PRO A 211 -24.52 27.71 -11.51
N ALA A 212 -24.44 28.67 -10.60
CA ALA A 212 -24.07 28.43 -9.19
C ALA A 212 -24.98 27.41 -8.46
N GLY A 213 -26.17 27.11 -8.98
CA GLY A 213 -27.12 26.12 -8.43
C GLY A 213 -26.84 24.67 -8.84
N ASP A 214 -26.03 24.45 -9.86
CA ASP A 214 -25.77 23.09 -10.41
C ASP A 214 -24.42 22.49 -9.97
N ARG A 215 -23.67 23.18 -9.12
CA ARG A 215 -22.41 22.66 -8.61
C ARG A 215 -22.67 21.56 -7.60
N LYS A 216 -22.58 20.31 -8.03
CA LYS A 216 -22.52 19.17 -7.12
C LYS A 216 -21.16 19.22 -6.41
N SER A 217 -21.19 19.22 -5.08
CA SER A 217 -19.96 19.06 -4.29
C SER A 217 -19.33 17.72 -4.66
N VAL A 218 -18.14 17.80 -5.30
CA VAL A 218 -17.29 16.62 -5.48
C VAL A 218 -16.58 16.40 -4.15
N VAL A 219 -17.02 15.42 -3.41
CA VAL A 219 -16.34 14.92 -2.20
C VAL A 219 -15.36 13.83 -2.61
#